data_0bdd0037e5adee69e05a7badc49dbf71
#
_entry.id   0bdd0037e5adee69e05a7badc49dbf71
#
_cell.length_a   1.000
_cell.length_b   1.000
_cell.length_c   1.000
_cell.angle_alpha   90.00
_cell.angle_beta   90.00
_cell.angle_gamma   90.00
#
_symmetry.space_group_name_H-M   'P 1'
#
loop_
_entity.id
_entity.type
_entity.pdbx_description
1 polymer ?
#
loop_
_entity_poly.entity_id
_entity_poly.type
_entity_poly.pdbx_seq_one_letter_code
_entity_poly.pdbx_strand_id
1 'polypeptide(L)'
;MTVQPLSRESVEKTVEPIILDCLRRFGDFSKPGIAAEEFAKLVEGELRPDVRRISLLVCLAQSATGPDSKGEGLELGCGYGYLLLPMAVFNPHIRWTAVEHPSRNYFNRAEFRQTLQDHNCQLVGCNITHEPLPFPDAKFSVLTFSETLEHLPVERLNFVLDEISRVIRPGGLLIASSPNQASLENRLRLLKGNSILDLPNPLPTAKDTFPHIRLYTPSEMSQLMQVRGFSLVSCVLESNNSTYRDVGRKSFRKTLYRLYELAEQRLPSLRRFGDTWFMVFRKNK
;
A
#
# COMPACT_ATOMS: atom_id res chain seq x y z
N MET A 1 -29.14 -13.77 -0.68
CA MET A 1 -28.01 -14.51 -1.29
C MET A 1 -26.76 -14.11 -0.55
N THR A 2 -26.19 -15.01 0.22
CA THR A 2 -24.89 -14.78 0.88
C THR A 2 -23.83 -14.86 -0.23
N VAL A 3 -23.34 -13.71 -0.68
CA VAL A 3 -22.19 -13.65 -1.60
C VAL A 3 -21.00 -14.25 -0.83
N GLN A 4 -20.46 -15.37 -1.31
CA GLN A 4 -19.23 -15.91 -0.74
C GLN A 4 -18.11 -14.89 -0.93
N PRO A 5 -17.28 -14.66 0.10
CA PRO A 5 -16.13 -13.79 -0.04
C PRO A 5 -15.24 -14.33 -1.16
N LEU A 6 -14.79 -13.43 -2.03
CA LEU A 6 -13.88 -13.77 -3.13
C LEU A 6 -12.61 -14.42 -2.54
N SER A 7 -12.19 -15.51 -3.16
CA SER A 7 -10.91 -16.11 -2.78
C SER A 7 -9.77 -15.18 -3.18
N ARG A 8 -8.73 -15.09 -2.36
CA ARG A 8 -7.56 -14.27 -2.66
C ARG A 8 -6.95 -14.62 -4.02
N GLU A 9 -6.90 -15.90 -4.37
CA GLU A 9 -6.40 -16.37 -5.68
C GLU A 9 -7.21 -15.81 -6.84
N SER A 10 -8.54 -15.70 -6.71
CA SER A 10 -9.39 -15.08 -7.74
C SER A 10 -9.09 -13.58 -7.87
N VAL A 11 -8.83 -12.89 -6.76
CA VAL A 11 -8.47 -11.47 -6.75
C VAL A 11 -7.10 -11.27 -7.38
N GLU A 12 -6.11 -12.10 -7.06
CA GLU A 12 -4.76 -12.04 -7.62
C GLU A 12 -4.78 -12.14 -9.16
N LYS A 13 -5.57 -13.04 -9.72
CA LYS A 13 -5.72 -13.19 -11.19
C LYS A 13 -6.25 -11.94 -11.90
N THR A 14 -7.02 -11.11 -11.22
CA THR A 14 -7.55 -9.85 -11.76
C THR A 14 -6.58 -8.68 -11.49
N VAL A 15 -5.94 -8.67 -10.34
CA VAL A 15 -5.03 -7.60 -9.90
C VAL A 15 -3.73 -7.61 -10.71
N GLU A 16 -3.17 -8.78 -10.99
CA GLU A 16 -1.88 -8.93 -11.67
C GLU A 16 -1.82 -8.21 -13.03
N PRO A 17 -2.77 -8.43 -13.97
CA PRO A 17 -2.73 -7.72 -15.25
C PRO A 17 -2.93 -6.22 -15.12
N ILE A 18 -3.69 -5.73 -14.14
CA ILE A 18 -3.87 -4.30 -13.89
C ILE A 18 -2.54 -3.68 -13.46
N ILE A 19 -1.84 -4.29 -12.51
CA ILE A 19 -0.54 -3.79 -12.04
C ILE A 19 0.48 -3.82 -13.18
N LEU A 20 0.51 -4.89 -13.97
CA LEU A 20 1.39 -5.01 -15.13
C LEU A 20 1.16 -3.89 -16.14
N ASP A 21 -0.09 -3.58 -16.44
CA ASP A 21 -0.44 -2.50 -17.37
C ASP A 21 0.00 -1.13 -16.83
N CYS A 22 -0.29 -0.86 -15.57
CA CYS A 22 0.15 0.38 -14.91
C CYS A 22 1.67 0.56 -14.95
N LEU A 23 2.42 -0.51 -14.67
CA LEU A 23 3.88 -0.50 -14.70
C LEU A 23 4.42 -0.24 -16.11
N ARG A 24 3.87 -0.90 -17.12
CA ARG A 24 4.30 -0.73 -18.51
C ARG A 24 4.04 0.69 -19.02
N ARG A 25 2.92 1.28 -18.65
CA ARG A 25 2.49 2.57 -19.17
C ARG A 25 3.04 3.75 -18.39
N PHE A 26 3.15 3.64 -17.07
CA PHE A 26 3.42 4.78 -16.20
C PHE A 26 4.70 4.64 -15.37
N GLY A 27 5.17 3.39 -15.16
CA GLY A 27 6.36 3.12 -14.37
C GLY A 27 7.59 3.84 -14.92
N ASP A 28 8.39 4.42 -14.03
CA ASP A 28 9.63 5.10 -14.40
C ASP A 28 10.78 4.08 -14.55
N PHE A 29 10.59 3.15 -15.48
CA PHE A 29 11.59 2.15 -15.82
C PHE A 29 12.49 2.61 -16.96
N SER A 30 12.75 3.90 -17.04
CA SER A 30 13.66 4.47 -18.00
C SER A 30 15.12 4.12 -17.69
N LYS A 31 15.43 2.81 -17.68
CA LYS A 31 16.77 2.39 -18.06
C LYS A 31 16.79 2.39 -19.60
N PRO A 32 17.44 3.34 -20.24
CA PRO A 32 17.56 3.32 -21.68
C PRO A 32 18.28 2.01 -22.04
N GLY A 33 17.64 1.17 -22.86
CA GLY A 33 18.23 -0.04 -23.41
C GLY A 33 17.77 -1.38 -22.85
N ILE A 34 16.78 -1.46 -21.95
CA ILE A 34 16.17 -2.74 -21.60
C ILE A 34 15.11 -3.12 -22.66
N ALA A 35 15.31 -4.27 -23.31
CA ALA A 35 14.31 -4.82 -24.23
C ALA A 35 13.00 -5.14 -23.49
N ALA A 36 11.85 -4.98 -24.17
CA ALA A 36 10.53 -5.20 -23.58
C ALA A 36 10.36 -6.60 -22.95
N GLU A 37 11.04 -7.62 -23.49
CA GLU A 37 11.03 -8.98 -22.93
C GLU A 37 11.86 -9.12 -21.64
N GLU A 38 12.98 -8.41 -21.54
CA GLU A 38 13.81 -8.38 -20.34
C GLU A 38 13.10 -7.61 -19.22
N PHE A 39 12.41 -6.54 -19.60
CA PHE A 39 11.53 -5.79 -18.72
C PHE A 39 10.38 -6.67 -18.20
N ALA A 40 9.72 -7.45 -19.07
CA ALA A 40 8.65 -8.35 -18.66
C ALA A 40 9.14 -9.41 -17.64
N LYS A 41 10.33 -9.98 -17.86
CA LYS A 41 10.94 -10.96 -16.93
C LYS A 41 11.34 -10.35 -15.58
N LEU A 42 11.87 -9.13 -15.59
CA LEU A 42 12.16 -8.36 -14.37
C LEU A 42 10.88 -8.09 -13.58
N VAL A 43 9.84 -7.70 -14.28
CA VAL A 43 8.54 -7.36 -13.73
C VAL A 43 7.83 -8.60 -13.17
N GLU A 44 7.83 -9.73 -13.87
CA GLU A 44 7.23 -10.98 -13.38
C GLU A 44 7.85 -11.48 -12.07
N GLY A 45 9.16 -11.35 -11.91
CA GLY A 45 9.86 -11.74 -10.68
C GLY A 45 9.65 -10.79 -9.51
N GLU A 46 9.46 -9.50 -9.78
CA GLU A 46 9.35 -8.43 -8.78
C GLU A 46 7.90 -8.10 -8.40
N LEU A 47 6.93 -8.43 -9.25
CA LEU A 47 5.51 -8.08 -9.05
C LEU A 47 4.76 -8.95 -8.07
N ARG A 48 5.17 -10.20 -7.91
CA ARG A 48 4.44 -11.16 -7.07
C ARG A 48 4.16 -10.64 -5.65
N PRO A 49 5.10 -9.96 -4.98
CA PRO A 49 4.84 -9.34 -3.68
C PRO A 49 3.78 -8.26 -3.74
N ASP A 50 3.81 -7.39 -4.75
CA ASP A 50 2.86 -6.29 -4.90
C ASP A 50 1.46 -6.82 -5.25
N VAL A 51 1.35 -7.81 -6.13
CA VAL A 51 0.08 -8.49 -6.44
C VAL A 51 -0.53 -9.07 -5.17
N ARG A 52 0.26 -9.79 -4.36
CA ARG A 52 -0.22 -10.38 -3.11
C ARG A 52 -0.68 -9.32 -2.11
N ARG A 53 0.11 -8.26 -1.93
CA ARG A 53 -0.19 -7.15 -1.04
C ARG A 53 -1.48 -6.45 -1.44
N ILE A 54 -1.60 -6.06 -2.70
CA ILE A 54 -2.76 -5.35 -3.23
C ILE A 54 -4.01 -6.24 -3.18
N SER A 55 -3.89 -7.51 -3.53
CA SER A 55 -5.00 -8.45 -3.44
C SER A 55 -5.51 -8.63 -2.01
N LEU A 56 -4.62 -8.64 -1.02
CA LEU A 56 -5.02 -8.67 0.38
C LEU A 56 -5.78 -7.40 0.77
N LEU A 57 -5.29 -6.22 0.37
CA LEU A 57 -5.98 -4.95 0.64
C LEU A 57 -7.37 -4.90 0.00
N VAL A 58 -7.51 -5.38 -1.23
CA VAL A 58 -8.81 -5.51 -1.90
C VAL A 58 -9.74 -6.45 -1.13
N CYS A 59 -9.26 -7.63 -0.74
CA CYS A 59 -10.06 -8.57 0.06
C CYS A 59 -10.49 -7.98 1.40
N LEU A 60 -9.60 -7.27 2.09
CA LEU A 60 -9.90 -6.59 3.35
C LEU A 60 -10.94 -5.48 3.15
N ALA A 61 -10.82 -4.71 2.08
CA ALA A 61 -11.80 -3.69 1.73
C ALA A 61 -13.18 -4.29 1.52
N GLN A 62 -13.30 -5.31 0.67
CA GLN A 62 -14.57 -5.96 0.38
C GLN A 62 -15.19 -6.61 1.62
N SER A 63 -14.38 -7.27 2.44
CA SER A 63 -14.86 -7.88 3.69
C SER A 63 -15.38 -6.85 4.69
N ALA A 64 -14.79 -5.65 4.70
CA ALA A 64 -15.15 -4.60 5.66
C ALA A 64 -16.28 -3.70 5.16
N THR A 65 -16.40 -3.47 3.83
CA THR A 65 -17.44 -2.64 3.23
C THR A 65 -18.73 -3.42 2.96
N GLY A 66 -18.61 -4.67 2.56
CA GLY A 66 -19.71 -5.47 2.01
C GLY A 66 -19.96 -5.19 0.53
N PRO A 67 -20.66 -6.12 -0.17
CA PRO A 67 -20.78 -6.11 -1.63
C PRO A 67 -21.64 -4.97 -2.19
N ASP A 68 -22.54 -4.41 -1.40
CA ASP A 68 -23.48 -3.36 -1.82
C ASP A 68 -23.10 -1.96 -1.31
N SER A 69 -21.87 -1.80 -0.80
CA SER A 69 -21.41 -0.53 -0.25
C SER A 69 -21.35 0.54 -1.33
N LYS A 70 -22.15 1.59 -1.14
CA LYS A 70 -22.15 2.78 -1.99
C LYS A 70 -21.48 3.94 -1.24
N GLY A 71 -20.86 4.83 -1.99
CA GLY A 71 -20.28 6.03 -1.41
C GLY A 71 -19.07 6.53 -2.16
N GLU A 72 -18.26 7.30 -1.47
CA GLU A 72 -17.03 7.85 -2.01
C GLU A 72 -15.82 7.22 -1.32
N GLY A 73 -14.84 6.82 -2.12
CA GLY A 73 -13.56 6.28 -1.69
C GLY A 73 -12.44 7.27 -1.95
N LEU A 74 -11.43 7.26 -1.10
CA LEU A 74 -10.23 8.07 -1.24
C LEU A 74 -8.99 7.19 -1.15
N GLU A 75 -8.02 7.40 -2.02
CA GLU A 75 -6.67 6.87 -1.88
C GLU A 75 -5.66 7.99 -1.72
N LEU A 76 -4.85 7.95 -0.66
CA LEU A 76 -3.77 8.89 -0.42
C LEU A 76 -2.43 8.29 -0.84
N GLY A 77 -1.73 8.98 -1.77
CA GLY A 77 -0.49 8.49 -2.34
C GLY A 77 -0.74 7.37 -3.34
N CYS A 78 -1.55 7.63 -4.36
CA CYS A 78 -1.99 6.59 -5.30
C CYS A 78 -0.87 6.00 -6.18
N GLY A 79 0.29 6.64 -6.24
CA GLY A 79 1.35 6.19 -7.12
C GLY A 79 0.86 6.06 -8.56
N TYR A 80 1.22 4.98 -9.21
CA TYR A 80 0.76 4.68 -10.57
C TYR A 80 -0.64 4.04 -10.65
N GLY A 81 -1.42 4.10 -9.57
CA GLY A 81 -2.77 3.53 -9.51
C GLY A 81 -2.84 2.04 -9.17
N TYR A 82 -1.74 1.46 -8.66
CA TYR A 82 -1.65 0.00 -8.40
C TYR A 82 -2.72 -0.54 -7.46
N LEU A 83 -3.11 0.24 -6.46
CA LEU A 83 -4.18 -0.13 -5.55
C LEU A 83 -5.52 0.47 -5.98
N LEU A 84 -5.52 1.73 -6.45
CA LEU A 84 -6.73 2.44 -6.84
C LEU A 84 -7.54 1.71 -7.90
N LEU A 85 -6.89 1.30 -8.98
CA LEU A 85 -7.59 0.65 -10.10
C LEU A 85 -8.19 -0.71 -9.69
N PRO A 86 -7.47 -1.61 -9.01
CA PRO A 86 -8.10 -2.80 -8.42
C PRO A 86 -9.24 -2.47 -7.47
N MET A 87 -9.09 -1.46 -6.60
CA MET A 87 -10.18 -1.04 -5.70
C MET A 87 -11.42 -0.61 -6.48
N ALA A 88 -11.25 0.15 -7.57
CA ALA A 88 -12.36 0.58 -8.42
C ALA A 88 -13.03 -0.61 -9.14
N VAL A 89 -12.24 -1.54 -9.67
CA VAL A 89 -12.76 -2.74 -10.36
C VAL A 89 -13.56 -3.61 -9.40
N PHE A 90 -13.07 -3.85 -8.20
CA PHE A 90 -13.73 -4.72 -7.23
C PHE A 90 -14.84 -4.03 -6.43
N ASN A 91 -14.89 -2.71 -6.43
CA ASN A 91 -15.92 -1.92 -5.72
C ASN A 91 -16.55 -0.89 -6.67
N PRO A 92 -17.26 -1.33 -7.73
CA PRO A 92 -17.77 -0.47 -8.80
C PRO A 92 -18.85 0.52 -8.32
N HIS A 93 -19.44 0.31 -7.15
CA HIS A 93 -20.41 1.19 -6.53
C HIS A 93 -19.80 2.30 -5.68
N ILE A 94 -18.49 2.29 -5.51
CA ILE A 94 -17.72 3.34 -4.82
C ILE A 94 -17.06 4.22 -5.89
N ARG A 95 -17.30 5.52 -5.82
CA ARG A 95 -16.61 6.50 -6.66
C ARG A 95 -15.28 6.85 -5.99
N TRP A 96 -14.19 6.53 -6.66
CA TRP A 96 -12.86 6.72 -6.11
C TRP A 96 -12.26 8.06 -6.49
N THR A 97 -11.56 8.67 -5.53
CA THR A 97 -10.69 9.82 -5.73
C THR A 97 -9.27 9.42 -5.33
N ALA A 98 -8.30 9.73 -6.19
CA ALA A 98 -6.89 9.59 -5.90
C ALA A 98 -6.32 10.94 -5.48
N VAL A 99 -5.50 10.97 -4.44
CA VAL A 99 -4.66 12.12 -4.10
C VAL A 99 -3.21 11.75 -4.31
N GLU A 100 -2.51 12.60 -5.06
CA GLU A 100 -1.08 12.43 -5.31
C GLU A 100 -0.36 13.79 -5.29
N HIS A 101 0.94 13.75 -4.98
CA HIS A 101 1.75 14.96 -5.03
C HIS A 101 1.90 15.45 -6.47
N PRO A 102 1.58 16.74 -6.78
CA PRO A 102 1.51 17.23 -8.15
C PRO A 102 2.87 17.28 -8.87
N SER A 103 4.00 17.20 -8.13
CA SER A 103 5.33 17.14 -8.72
C SER A 103 5.71 15.77 -9.28
N ARG A 104 4.89 14.75 -9.12
CA ARG A 104 5.17 13.43 -9.69
C ARG A 104 5.17 13.50 -11.21
N ASN A 105 6.17 12.89 -11.83
CA ASN A 105 6.37 12.93 -13.28
C ASN A 105 5.17 12.40 -14.10
N TYR A 106 4.41 11.46 -13.54
CA TYR A 106 3.22 10.88 -14.17
C TYR A 106 1.94 11.67 -13.91
N PHE A 107 1.90 12.54 -12.90
CA PHE A 107 0.69 13.26 -12.48
C PHE A 107 0.02 14.05 -13.61
N ASN A 108 0.82 14.67 -14.48
CA ASN A 108 0.34 15.49 -15.61
C ASN A 108 0.25 14.73 -16.92
N ARG A 109 0.56 13.42 -16.96
CA ARG A 109 0.43 12.63 -18.19
C ARG A 109 -1.04 12.44 -18.54
N ALA A 110 -1.43 12.87 -19.75
CA ALA A 110 -2.81 12.75 -20.21
C ALA A 110 -3.30 11.29 -20.19
N GLU A 111 -2.42 10.36 -20.58
CA GLU A 111 -2.70 8.94 -20.59
C GLU A 111 -3.00 8.38 -19.18
N PHE A 112 -2.28 8.82 -18.13
CA PHE A 112 -2.55 8.42 -16.76
C PHE A 112 -3.91 8.93 -16.29
N ARG A 113 -4.21 10.20 -16.56
CA ARG A 113 -5.51 10.80 -16.22
C ARG A 113 -6.66 10.12 -16.95
N GLN A 114 -6.48 9.80 -18.24
CA GLN A 114 -7.48 9.08 -19.02
C GLN A 114 -7.74 7.69 -18.45
N THR A 115 -6.68 6.94 -18.10
CA THR A 115 -6.82 5.62 -17.48
C THR A 115 -7.63 5.68 -16.18
N LEU A 116 -7.38 6.68 -15.33
CA LEU A 116 -8.17 6.86 -14.11
C LEU A 116 -9.64 7.19 -14.44
N GLN A 117 -9.89 8.06 -15.41
CA GLN A 117 -11.24 8.43 -15.83
C GLN A 117 -12.02 7.24 -16.41
N ASP A 118 -11.38 6.39 -17.20
CA ASP A 118 -11.96 5.17 -17.78
C ASP A 118 -12.45 4.19 -16.68
N HIS A 119 -11.85 4.27 -15.48
CA HIS A 119 -12.25 3.51 -14.30
C HIS A 119 -13.11 4.32 -13.31
N ASN A 120 -13.67 5.45 -13.75
CA ASN A 120 -14.47 6.35 -12.91
C ASN A 120 -13.72 6.86 -11.65
N CYS A 121 -12.41 7.04 -11.77
CA CYS A 121 -11.55 7.59 -10.72
C CYS A 121 -11.19 9.04 -11.02
N GLN A 122 -11.17 9.89 -9.98
CA GLN A 122 -10.72 11.27 -10.07
C GLN A 122 -9.29 11.39 -9.53
N LEU A 123 -8.48 12.29 -10.12
CA LEU A 123 -7.14 12.61 -9.64
C LEU A 123 -7.08 14.05 -9.12
N VAL A 124 -6.64 14.20 -7.88
CA VAL A 124 -6.50 15.49 -7.19
C VAL A 124 -5.04 15.67 -6.75
N GLY A 125 -4.45 16.81 -7.10
CA GLY A 125 -3.12 17.19 -6.64
C GLY A 125 -3.17 17.80 -5.24
N CYS A 126 -2.37 17.25 -4.31
CA CYS A 126 -2.25 17.81 -2.96
C CYS A 126 -0.95 17.33 -2.31
N ASN A 127 -0.22 18.26 -1.71
CA ASN A 127 0.89 17.90 -0.84
C ASN A 127 0.34 17.62 0.56
N ILE A 128 0.00 16.38 0.84
CA ILE A 128 -0.65 15.95 2.08
C ILE A 128 0.13 16.28 3.36
N THR A 129 1.43 16.58 3.26
CA THR A 129 2.24 16.95 4.42
C THR A 129 2.18 18.44 4.75
N HIS A 130 1.70 19.29 3.83
CA HIS A 130 1.71 20.74 3.98
C HIS A 130 0.35 21.39 3.80
N GLU A 131 -0.55 20.73 3.07
CA GLU A 131 -1.85 21.26 2.69
C GLU A 131 -2.97 20.41 3.30
N PRO A 132 -4.06 21.03 3.77
CA PRO A 132 -5.24 20.27 4.14
C PRO A 132 -5.82 19.57 2.90
N LEU A 133 -6.40 18.41 3.10
CA LEU A 133 -7.07 17.70 2.01
C LEU A 133 -8.21 18.55 1.47
N PRO A 134 -8.31 18.79 0.14
CA PRO A 134 -9.32 19.69 -0.45
C PRO A 134 -10.72 19.07 -0.51
N PHE A 135 -11.14 18.49 0.61
CA PHE A 135 -12.41 17.81 0.76
C PHE A 135 -13.13 18.26 2.04
N PRO A 136 -14.46 18.30 2.03
CA PRO A 136 -15.23 18.56 3.24
C PRO A 136 -15.08 17.44 4.27
N ASP A 137 -15.43 17.73 5.51
CA ASP A 137 -15.49 16.77 6.60
C ASP A 137 -16.46 15.63 6.28
N ALA A 138 -16.15 14.44 6.77
CA ALA A 138 -17.04 13.28 6.72
C ALA A 138 -17.51 12.88 5.30
N LYS A 139 -16.72 13.16 4.28
CA LYS A 139 -17.05 12.87 2.88
C LYS A 139 -16.94 11.38 2.54
N PHE A 140 -15.84 10.75 2.94
CA PHE A 140 -15.47 9.43 2.44
C PHE A 140 -15.97 8.27 3.32
N SER A 141 -16.51 7.24 2.67
CA SER A 141 -16.93 5.99 3.33
C SER A 141 -15.76 5.03 3.54
N VAL A 142 -14.75 5.12 2.69
CA VAL A 142 -13.52 4.32 2.77
C VAL A 142 -12.32 5.15 2.31
N LEU A 143 -11.21 4.99 3.01
CA LEU A 143 -9.94 5.61 2.66
C LEU A 143 -8.86 4.53 2.68
N THR A 144 -8.04 4.48 1.63
CA THR A 144 -6.85 3.63 1.55
C THR A 144 -5.60 4.47 1.74
N PHE A 145 -4.68 3.98 2.59
CA PHE A 145 -3.42 4.62 2.93
C PHE A 145 -2.33 3.56 3.03
N SER A 146 -1.77 3.21 1.87
CA SER A 146 -0.89 2.06 1.71
C SER A 146 0.50 2.48 1.28
N GLU A 147 1.54 1.99 1.96
CA GLU A 147 2.96 2.25 1.65
C GLU A 147 3.27 3.74 1.46
N THR A 148 2.71 4.57 2.32
CA THR A 148 2.86 6.03 2.29
C THR A 148 3.28 6.58 3.66
N LEU A 149 2.80 5.96 4.72
CA LEU A 149 3.04 6.38 6.10
C LEU A 149 4.53 6.50 6.45
N GLU A 150 5.32 5.53 6.01
CA GLU A 150 6.76 5.41 6.26
C GLU A 150 7.61 6.51 5.60
N HIS A 151 7.04 7.20 4.62
CA HIS A 151 7.67 8.31 3.90
C HIS A 151 7.32 9.69 4.47
N LEU A 152 6.41 9.75 5.43
CA LEU A 152 5.99 11.02 6.02
C LEU A 152 7.03 11.55 6.99
N PRO A 153 7.35 12.88 6.94
CA PRO A 153 8.08 13.53 8.00
C PRO A 153 7.38 13.34 9.36
N VAL A 154 8.13 12.94 10.39
CA VAL A 154 7.55 12.59 11.69
C VAL A 154 6.78 13.77 12.30
N GLU A 155 7.28 14.97 12.10
CA GLU A 155 6.64 16.22 12.57
C GLU A 155 5.31 16.53 11.87
N ARG A 156 5.06 15.92 10.71
CA ARG A 156 3.83 16.08 9.92
C ARG A 156 2.82 14.94 10.10
N LEU A 157 3.23 13.88 10.76
CA LEU A 157 2.39 12.71 10.94
C LEU A 157 1.03 13.04 11.56
N ASN A 158 1.01 13.79 12.65
CA ASN A 158 -0.23 14.15 13.32
C ASN A 158 -1.17 14.92 12.39
N PHE A 159 -0.64 15.90 11.66
CA PHE A 159 -1.42 16.69 10.70
C PHE A 159 -2.09 15.78 9.64
N VAL A 160 -1.33 14.86 9.05
CA VAL A 160 -1.88 13.94 8.02
C VAL A 160 -2.94 13.01 8.61
N LEU A 161 -2.69 12.43 9.78
CA LEU A 161 -3.64 11.52 10.42
C LEU A 161 -4.91 12.24 10.91
N ASP A 162 -4.80 13.51 11.33
CA ASP A 162 -5.95 14.34 11.68
C ASP A 162 -6.81 14.65 10.45
N GLU A 163 -6.19 14.95 9.31
CA GLU A 163 -6.89 15.14 8.03
C GLU A 163 -7.57 13.85 7.53
N ILE A 164 -6.90 12.69 7.65
CA ILE A 164 -7.52 11.39 7.38
C ILE A 164 -8.76 11.19 8.26
N SER A 165 -8.64 11.50 9.55
CA SER A 165 -9.78 11.43 10.46
C SER A 165 -10.89 12.39 10.04
N ARG A 166 -10.57 13.65 9.71
CA ARG A 166 -11.54 14.66 9.34
C ARG A 166 -12.38 14.25 8.13
N VAL A 167 -11.75 13.76 7.08
CA VAL A 167 -12.44 13.47 5.81
C VAL A 167 -13.22 12.16 5.80
N ILE A 168 -12.90 11.20 6.68
CA ILE A 168 -13.66 9.95 6.82
C ILE A 168 -14.94 10.22 7.61
N ARG A 169 -16.09 9.74 7.11
CA ARG A 169 -17.37 9.85 7.81
C ARG A 169 -17.44 8.95 9.05
N PRO A 170 -18.29 9.27 10.04
CA PRO A 170 -18.60 8.33 11.12
C PRO A 170 -19.04 6.96 10.56
N GLY A 171 -18.50 5.88 11.10
CA GLY A 171 -18.69 4.51 10.61
C GLY A 171 -17.89 4.16 9.34
N GLY A 172 -17.19 5.13 8.73
CA GLY A 172 -16.31 4.90 7.58
C GLY A 172 -15.05 4.13 7.93
N LEU A 173 -14.34 3.66 6.94
CA LEU A 173 -13.19 2.77 7.07
C LEU A 173 -11.89 3.45 6.64
N LEU A 174 -10.84 3.20 7.40
CA LEU A 174 -9.45 3.39 6.97
C LEU A 174 -8.83 2.01 6.76
N ILE A 175 -8.25 1.79 5.58
CA ILE A 175 -7.51 0.59 5.22
C ILE A 175 -6.07 1.01 4.97
N ALA A 176 -5.15 0.53 5.80
CA ALA A 176 -3.76 0.96 5.75
C ALA A 176 -2.80 -0.23 5.72
N SER A 177 -1.68 -0.06 5.04
CA SER A 177 -0.52 -0.95 5.12
C SER A 177 0.78 -0.16 5.18
N SER A 178 1.78 -0.75 5.80
CA SER A 178 3.14 -0.21 5.84
C SER A 178 4.12 -1.30 6.29
N PRO A 179 5.41 -1.18 5.99
CA PRO A 179 6.42 -2.08 6.49
C PRO A 179 6.44 -2.12 8.03
N ASN A 180 6.57 -3.33 8.57
CA ASN A 180 6.56 -3.56 10.01
C ASN A 180 7.94 -3.33 10.63
N GLN A 181 8.06 -2.33 11.48
CA GLN A 181 9.29 -2.08 12.25
C GLN A 181 9.79 -3.32 13.01
N ALA A 182 8.87 -4.10 13.56
CA ALA A 182 9.15 -5.26 14.41
C ALA A 182 9.20 -6.60 13.66
N SER A 183 9.39 -6.57 12.33
CA SER A 183 9.52 -7.79 11.51
C SER A 183 10.72 -8.67 11.96
N LEU A 184 10.69 -9.95 11.59
CA LEU A 184 11.80 -10.86 11.89
C LEU A 184 13.12 -10.33 11.30
N GLU A 185 13.08 -9.84 10.07
CA GLU A 185 14.27 -9.30 9.42
C GLU A 185 14.84 -8.11 10.20
N ASN A 186 14.00 -7.14 10.55
CA ASN A 186 14.43 -5.96 11.29
C ASN A 186 15.04 -6.32 12.64
N ARG A 187 14.46 -7.30 13.34
CA ARG A 187 15.03 -7.83 14.59
C ARG A 187 16.40 -8.44 14.37
N LEU A 188 16.57 -9.22 13.31
CA LEU A 188 17.86 -9.83 12.97
C LEU A 188 18.90 -8.79 12.50
N ARG A 189 18.46 -7.72 11.82
CA ARG A 189 19.33 -6.59 11.45
C ARG A 189 19.86 -5.89 12.70
N LEU A 190 18.99 -5.55 13.64
CA LEU A 190 19.37 -4.91 14.92
C LEU A 190 20.28 -5.79 15.76
N LEU A 191 20.01 -7.10 15.86
CA LEU A 191 20.89 -8.03 16.58
C LEU A 191 22.30 -8.11 15.99
N LYS A 192 22.45 -7.78 14.71
CA LYS A 192 23.75 -7.69 14.02
C LYS A 192 24.37 -6.29 14.07
N GLY A 193 23.76 -5.35 14.81
CA GLY A 193 24.20 -3.96 14.87
C GLY A 193 23.90 -3.12 13.63
N ASN A 194 23.02 -3.59 12.72
CA ASN A 194 22.66 -2.87 11.50
C ASN A 194 21.40 -2.02 11.71
N SER A 195 21.32 -0.89 11.00
CA SER A 195 20.09 -0.09 10.92
C SER A 195 18.96 -0.87 10.26
N ILE A 196 17.73 -0.57 10.68
CA ILE A 196 16.49 -1.06 10.02
C ILE A 196 16.02 -0.12 8.91
N LEU A 197 16.47 1.14 8.96
CA LEU A 197 16.20 2.12 7.90
C LEU A 197 17.33 2.07 6.88
N ASP A 198 16.99 2.35 5.64
CA ASP A 198 17.97 2.54 4.59
C ASP A 198 18.78 3.82 4.84
N LEU A 199 20.04 3.81 4.40
CA LEU A 199 20.84 5.03 4.46
C LEU A 199 20.19 6.10 3.59
N PRO A 200 20.05 7.35 4.10
CA PRO A 200 19.71 8.46 3.23
C PRO A 200 20.70 8.47 2.07
N ASN A 201 20.18 8.49 0.86
CA ASN A 201 21.03 8.41 -0.30
C ASN A 201 21.85 9.70 -0.47
N PRO A 202 23.16 9.71 -0.13
CA PRO A 202 23.98 10.90 -0.20
C PRO A 202 24.46 11.22 -1.63
N LEU A 203 24.15 10.36 -2.61
CA LEU A 203 24.64 10.51 -3.96
C LEU A 203 23.55 11.07 -4.88
N PRO A 204 23.81 12.21 -5.58
CA PRO A 204 22.85 12.80 -6.52
C PRO A 204 22.48 11.91 -7.71
N THR A 205 23.18 10.80 -7.89
CA THR A 205 22.99 9.82 -8.97
C THR A 205 22.06 8.67 -8.61
N ALA A 206 21.67 8.58 -7.35
CA ALA A 206 20.69 7.57 -6.96
C ALA A 206 19.31 8.05 -7.39
N LYS A 207 18.63 7.18 -8.09
CA LYS A 207 17.23 7.33 -8.49
C LYS A 207 16.41 7.92 -7.35
N ASP A 208 15.37 8.70 -7.68
CA ASP A 208 14.36 9.27 -6.78
C ASP A 208 13.63 8.19 -5.96
N THR A 209 14.37 7.48 -5.14
CA THR A 209 13.81 6.57 -4.14
C THR A 209 13.43 7.42 -2.95
N PHE A 210 12.16 7.39 -2.60
CA PHE A 210 11.70 7.97 -1.35
C PHE A 210 12.19 7.07 -0.21
N PRO A 211 13.13 7.52 0.62
CA PRO A 211 13.60 6.71 1.73
C PRO A 211 12.48 6.52 2.75
N HIS A 212 12.46 5.37 3.42
CA HIS A 212 11.67 5.21 4.61
C HIS A 212 12.24 6.09 5.72
N ILE A 213 11.45 7.08 6.17
CA ILE A 213 11.85 8.00 7.25
C ILE A 213 11.66 7.32 8.61
N ARG A 214 10.52 6.62 8.76
CA ARG A 214 10.22 5.87 9.98
C ARG A 214 9.31 4.70 9.67
N LEU A 215 9.63 3.54 10.24
CA LEU A 215 8.72 2.39 10.27
C LEU A 215 7.89 2.40 11.54
N TYR A 216 6.70 1.81 11.46
CA TYR A 216 5.77 1.74 12.58
C TYR A 216 5.40 0.28 12.87
N THR A 217 5.14 -0.01 14.14
CA THR A 217 4.55 -1.27 14.54
C THR A 217 3.01 -1.20 14.45
N PRO A 218 2.31 -2.34 14.33
CA PRO A 218 0.84 -2.36 14.42
C PRO A 218 0.29 -1.71 15.70
N SER A 219 1.00 -1.88 16.82
CA SER A 219 0.61 -1.29 18.10
C SER A 219 0.67 0.24 18.09
N GLU A 220 1.74 0.82 17.54
CA GLU A 220 1.87 2.27 17.41
C GLU A 220 0.77 2.82 16.49
N MET A 221 0.55 2.20 15.32
CA MET A 221 -0.50 2.65 14.41
C MET A 221 -1.89 2.55 15.04
N SER A 222 -2.14 1.46 15.79
CA SER A 222 -3.41 1.31 16.51
C SER A 222 -3.64 2.43 17.53
N GLN A 223 -2.61 2.79 18.31
CA GLN A 223 -2.69 3.88 19.27
C GLN A 223 -2.92 5.24 18.58
N LEU A 224 -2.18 5.52 17.50
CA LEU A 224 -2.32 6.74 16.71
C LEU A 224 -3.73 6.93 16.16
N MET A 225 -4.38 5.85 15.75
CA MET A 225 -5.74 5.91 15.22
C MET A 225 -6.79 5.91 16.33
N GLN A 226 -6.54 5.22 17.44
CA GLN A 226 -7.46 5.18 18.57
C GLN A 226 -7.69 6.57 19.20
N VAL A 227 -6.64 7.37 19.35
CA VAL A 227 -6.77 8.74 19.87
C VAL A 227 -7.54 9.68 18.92
N ARG A 228 -7.72 9.26 17.66
CA ARG A 228 -8.50 9.97 16.62
C ARG A 228 -9.90 9.40 16.45
N GLY A 229 -10.35 8.58 17.38
CA GLY A 229 -11.71 8.04 17.38
C GLY A 229 -11.90 6.87 16.42
N PHE A 230 -10.85 6.10 16.13
CA PHE A 230 -10.98 4.86 15.36
C PHE A 230 -10.86 3.62 16.23
N SER A 231 -11.61 2.60 15.89
CA SER A 231 -11.50 1.26 16.46
C SER A 231 -10.88 0.30 15.44
N LEU A 232 -9.95 -0.54 15.89
CA LEU A 232 -9.34 -1.57 15.05
C LEU A 232 -10.38 -2.65 14.74
N VAL A 233 -10.56 -2.94 13.45
CA VAL A 233 -11.47 -4.02 12.97
C VAL A 233 -10.66 -5.28 12.69
N SER A 234 -9.54 -5.16 12.01
CA SER A 234 -8.66 -6.28 11.72
C SER A 234 -7.20 -5.83 11.59
N CYS A 235 -6.29 -6.75 11.91
CA CYS A 235 -4.86 -6.59 11.70
C CYS A 235 -4.31 -7.92 11.17
N VAL A 236 -3.70 -7.86 9.99
CA VAL A 236 -3.03 -9.01 9.37
C VAL A 236 -1.56 -8.63 9.20
N LEU A 237 -0.66 -9.54 9.54
CA LEU A 237 0.76 -9.40 9.23
C LEU A 237 1.13 -10.53 8.26
N GLU A 238 1.82 -10.17 7.20
CA GLU A 238 2.33 -11.12 6.21
C GLU A 238 3.75 -10.78 5.81
N SER A 239 4.48 -11.80 5.39
CA SER A 239 5.78 -11.65 4.75
C SER A 239 5.58 -11.46 3.26
N ASN A 240 5.82 -10.25 2.78
CA ASN A 240 5.58 -9.85 1.39
C ASN A 240 6.82 -9.97 0.48
N ASN A 241 7.95 -10.46 0.99
CA ASN A 241 9.19 -10.64 0.22
C ASN A 241 9.70 -9.44 -0.61
N SER A 242 9.18 -8.23 -0.36
CA SER A 242 9.60 -7.03 -1.08
C SER A 242 11.08 -6.69 -0.85
N THR A 243 11.64 -7.10 0.28
CA THR A 243 13.04 -6.87 0.66
C THR A 243 14.05 -7.74 -0.09
N TYR A 244 13.58 -8.69 -0.93
CA TYR A 244 14.46 -9.61 -1.67
C TYR A 244 14.82 -9.16 -3.08
N ARG A 245 14.39 -7.98 -3.48
CA ARG A 245 14.65 -7.41 -4.81
C ARG A 245 16.15 -7.30 -5.14
N ASP A 246 17.00 -7.17 -4.14
CA ASP A 246 18.43 -6.90 -4.33
C ASP A 246 19.37 -8.10 -4.30
N VAL A 247 18.88 -9.33 -4.13
CA VAL A 247 19.78 -10.46 -3.99
C VAL A 247 19.83 -11.32 -5.26
N GLY A 248 20.54 -10.85 -6.26
CA GLY A 248 20.86 -11.59 -7.51
C GLY A 248 21.73 -12.84 -7.35
N ARG A 249 21.86 -13.40 -6.15
CA ARG A 249 22.60 -14.63 -5.89
C ARG A 249 21.74 -15.63 -5.12
N LYS A 250 21.87 -16.92 -5.46
CA LYS A 250 21.36 -18.07 -4.70
C LYS A 250 21.95 -17.98 -3.28
N SER A 251 21.27 -17.33 -2.37
CA SER A 251 21.75 -17.11 -1.03
C SER A 251 21.02 -18.06 -0.09
N PHE A 252 21.73 -18.61 0.87
CA PHE A 252 21.18 -19.35 2.01
C PHE A 252 20.02 -18.58 2.69
N ARG A 253 20.07 -17.26 2.66
CA ARG A 253 18.99 -16.39 3.09
C ARG A 253 17.66 -16.66 2.35
N LYS A 254 17.65 -16.77 1.00
CA LYS A 254 16.43 -17.09 0.23
C LYS A 254 15.79 -18.39 0.69
N THR A 255 16.59 -19.39 0.96
CA THR A 255 16.11 -20.69 1.44
C THR A 255 15.51 -20.58 2.85
N LEU A 256 16.18 -19.86 3.74
CA LEU A 256 15.71 -19.65 5.11
C LEU A 256 14.37 -18.92 5.13
N TYR A 257 14.18 -17.92 4.29
CA TYR A 257 12.94 -17.18 4.21
C TYR A 257 11.81 -17.98 3.55
N ARG A 258 12.09 -18.75 2.52
CA ARG A 258 11.10 -19.70 1.98
C ARG A 258 10.64 -20.71 3.05
N LEU A 259 11.56 -21.19 3.87
CA LEU A 259 11.21 -22.04 5.00
C LEU A 259 10.37 -21.29 6.04
N TYR A 260 10.70 -20.03 6.30
CA TYR A 260 9.90 -19.19 7.19
C TYR A 260 8.50 -18.96 6.63
N GLU A 261 8.32 -18.62 5.36
CA GLU A 261 7.01 -18.49 4.72
C GLU A 261 6.18 -19.78 4.79
N LEU A 262 6.79 -20.91 4.54
CA LEU A 262 6.12 -22.20 4.67
C LEU A 262 5.75 -22.50 6.13
N ALA A 263 6.57 -22.11 7.08
CA ALA A 263 6.31 -22.23 8.50
C ALA A 263 5.19 -21.27 8.95
N GLU A 264 5.18 -20.05 8.44
CA GLU A 264 4.16 -19.04 8.72
C GLU A 264 2.75 -19.48 8.25
N GLN A 265 2.68 -20.18 7.12
CA GLN A 265 1.43 -20.78 6.64
C GLN A 265 0.90 -21.87 7.57
N ARG A 266 1.80 -22.65 8.21
CA ARG A 266 1.45 -23.76 9.11
C ARG A 266 1.32 -23.36 10.57
N LEU A 267 1.99 -22.31 10.99
CA LEU A 267 2.05 -21.81 12.35
C LEU A 267 1.61 -20.34 12.41
N PRO A 268 0.31 -20.06 12.58
CA PRO A 268 -0.21 -18.68 12.58
C PRO A 268 0.47 -17.75 13.58
N SER A 269 1.04 -18.30 14.66
CA SER A 269 1.81 -17.51 15.65
C SER A 269 3.06 -16.86 15.08
N LEU A 270 3.60 -17.35 13.97
CA LEU A 270 4.76 -16.77 13.30
C LEU A 270 4.39 -15.52 12.47
N ARG A 271 3.12 -15.36 12.07
CA ARG A 271 2.64 -14.19 11.32
C ARG A 271 2.92 -12.88 12.04
N ARG A 272 2.99 -12.89 13.38
CA ARG A 272 3.35 -11.70 14.19
C ARG A 272 4.71 -11.08 13.84
N PHE A 273 5.54 -11.79 13.10
CA PHE A 273 6.87 -11.36 12.64
C PHE A 273 6.89 -10.98 11.16
N GLY A 274 5.75 -10.94 10.49
CA GLY A 274 5.61 -10.54 9.09
C GLY A 274 6.22 -9.17 8.83
N ASP A 275 6.69 -8.96 7.62
CA ASP A 275 7.41 -7.74 7.23
C ASP A 275 6.48 -6.56 6.92
N THR A 276 5.21 -6.82 6.63
CA THR A 276 4.20 -5.80 6.36
C THR A 276 2.97 -6.05 7.21
N TRP A 277 2.41 -5.00 7.78
CA TRP A 277 1.12 -5.04 8.44
C TRP A 277 0.03 -4.43 7.55
N PHE A 278 -1.18 -4.99 7.67
CA PHE A 278 -2.41 -4.59 7.00
C PHE A 278 -3.48 -4.39 8.05
N MET A 279 -4.00 -3.19 8.14
CA MET A 279 -4.94 -2.84 9.20
C MET A 279 -6.20 -2.20 8.63
N VAL A 280 -7.34 -2.59 9.16
CA VAL A 280 -8.62 -1.96 8.90
C VAL A 280 -9.12 -1.34 10.19
N PHE A 281 -9.42 -0.06 10.12
CA PHE A 281 -10.00 0.71 11.21
C PHE A 281 -11.38 1.22 10.82
N ARG A 282 -12.26 1.33 11.79
CA ARG A 282 -13.57 1.97 11.65
C ARG A 282 -13.62 3.23 12.48
N LYS A 283 -14.01 4.35 11.87
CA LYS A 283 -14.26 5.58 12.61
C LYS A 283 -15.48 5.42 13.49
N ASN A 284 -15.37 5.74 14.76
CA ASN A 284 -16.46 5.67 15.72
C ASN A 284 -17.58 6.66 15.32
N LYS A 285 -18.79 6.39 15.83
CA LYS A 285 -19.94 7.27 15.61
C LYS A 285 -19.80 8.58 16.37
#